data_4b6483bde29de4fa6dc69ece12c72ac1
#
_entry.id   4b6483bde29de4fa6dc69ece12c72ac1
#
_cell.length_a   1.000
_cell.length_b   1.000
_cell.length_c   1.000
_cell.angle_alpha   90.00
_cell.angle_beta   90.00
_cell.angle_gamma   90.00
#
_symmetry.space_group_name_H-M   'P 1'
#
loop_
_entity.id
_entity.type
_entity.pdbx_description
1 polymer ?
#
loop_
_entity_poly.entity_id
_entity_poly.type
_entity_poly.pdbx_seq_one_letter_code
_entity_poly.pdbx_strand_id
1 'polypeptide(L)'
;MDCADAEIFHLELRDGQSISSRVTSDSERSTVCEALGYHPSDLLQANCVIWVEGPSDRIYINHWLNSLAPEYLEGIHYAIMFYGGRIASHLSGLDMDVVIDDFILLRRLNRRGRLVIDSDRNKKGGRINKTKARLRDEFNTGPGHSWVTKGREIENYLPRSQVQEALRSVYPSATATSKFSAYENVLRVKTQGGKSTQAPKVKVSRYIAENFSADLSQLDLRVQIKRMVDFIKYSNPEKSR
;
A
#
# COMPACT_ATOMS: atom_id res chain seq x y z
N MET A 1 0.52 11.43 3.16
CA MET A 1 0.24 12.86 3.41
C MET A 1 -0.76 13.29 2.37
N ASP A 2 -2.04 13.25 2.73
CA ASP A 2 -3.13 13.69 1.84
C ASP A 2 -3.59 15.06 2.33
N CYS A 3 -2.72 16.07 2.14
CA CYS A 3 -3.12 17.46 2.24
C CYS A 3 -3.11 18.02 0.82
N ALA A 4 -4.27 18.37 0.30
CA ALA A 4 -4.43 18.99 -1.02
C ALA A 4 -3.60 20.30 -1.17
N ASP A 5 -3.18 20.87 -0.04
CA ASP A 5 -2.38 22.11 0.04
C ASP A 5 -0.97 21.88 0.62
N ALA A 6 -0.45 20.62 0.59
CA ALA A 6 0.88 20.36 1.09
C ALA A 6 1.95 20.81 0.09
N GLU A 7 2.83 21.68 0.53
CA GLU A 7 4.03 22.04 -0.21
C GLU A 7 5.17 21.09 0.18
N ILE A 8 5.91 20.62 -0.82
CA ILE A 8 7.08 19.75 -0.61
C ILE A 8 8.32 20.62 -0.76
N PHE A 9 9.18 20.60 0.27
CA PHE A 9 10.49 21.21 0.24
C PHE A 9 11.56 20.15 0.31
N HIS A 10 12.49 20.16 -0.63
CA HIS A 10 13.69 19.34 -0.62
C HIS A 10 14.80 20.08 0.11
N LEU A 11 15.37 19.46 1.14
CA LEU A 11 16.54 20.00 1.86
C LEU A 11 17.78 19.20 1.46
N GLU A 12 18.78 19.88 0.96
CA GLU A 12 20.08 19.33 0.63
C GLU A 12 21.17 20.00 1.50
N LEU A 13 22.15 19.21 1.87
CA LEU A 13 23.39 19.73 2.50
C LEU A 13 24.43 19.94 1.40
N ARG A 14 24.76 21.21 1.09
CA ARG A 14 25.83 21.57 0.17
C ARG A 14 26.84 22.45 0.90
N ASP A 15 28.10 22.05 0.86
CA ASP A 15 29.22 22.80 1.47
C ASP A 15 29.00 23.19 2.95
N GLY A 16 28.33 22.30 3.71
CA GLY A 16 28.03 22.52 5.13
C GLY A 16 26.83 23.45 5.40
N GLN A 17 26.11 23.88 4.36
CA GLN A 17 24.89 24.69 4.45
C GLN A 17 23.68 23.90 3.99
N SER A 18 22.58 24.01 4.74
CA SER A 18 21.30 23.41 4.35
C SER A 18 20.59 24.34 3.35
N ILE A 19 20.40 23.86 2.12
CA ILE A 19 19.66 24.55 1.07
C ILE A 19 18.27 23.93 0.98
N SER A 20 17.24 24.77 1.03
CA SER A 20 15.84 24.35 0.85
C SER A 20 15.34 24.81 -0.52
N SER A 21 14.81 23.90 -1.30
CA SER A 21 14.15 24.16 -2.58
C SER A 21 12.71 23.64 -2.58
N ARG A 22 11.78 24.45 -3.10
CA ARG A 22 10.40 24.02 -3.27
C ARG A 22 10.28 23.10 -4.47
N VAL A 23 9.65 21.94 -4.28
CA VAL A 23 9.44 20.94 -5.32
C VAL A 23 8.17 21.31 -6.10
N THR A 24 8.32 21.67 -7.37
CA THR A 24 7.22 22.19 -8.21
C THR A 24 6.96 21.31 -9.44
N SER A 25 7.92 20.48 -9.83
CA SER A 25 7.85 19.64 -11.03
C SER A 25 7.96 18.16 -10.71
N ASP A 26 7.53 17.31 -11.64
CA ASP A 26 7.63 15.84 -11.49
C ASP A 26 9.08 15.34 -11.57
N SER A 27 9.96 16.04 -12.29
CA SER A 27 11.39 15.77 -12.29
C SER A 27 12.04 16.04 -10.92
N GLU A 28 11.65 17.13 -10.25
CA GLU A 28 12.11 17.43 -8.88
C GLU A 28 11.55 16.43 -7.87
N ARG A 29 10.32 15.93 -8.05
CA ARG A 29 9.76 14.84 -7.25
C ARG A 29 10.54 13.54 -7.42
N SER A 30 10.98 13.23 -8.66
CA SER A 30 11.86 12.08 -8.91
C SER A 30 13.17 12.21 -8.15
N THR A 31 13.79 13.39 -8.17
CA THR A 31 15.03 13.69 -7.41
C THR A 31 14.82 13.52 -5.89
N VAL A 32 13.67 13.95 -5.36
CA VAL A 32 13.35 13.71 -3.93
C VAL A 32 13.18 12.21 -3.66
N CYS A 33 12.54 11.46 -4.54
CA CYS A 33 12.43 10.00 -4.40
C CYS A 33 13.80 9.33 -4.42
N GLU A 34 14.70 9.76 -5.31
CA GLU A 34 16.08 9.28 -5.37
C GLU A 34 16.86 9.63 -4.10
N ALA A 35 16.71 10.84 -3.59
CA ALA A 35 17.33 11.27 -2.33
C ALA A 35 16.82 10.48 -1.10
N LEU A 36 15.58 9.96 -1.18
CA LEU A 36 14.99 9.06 -0.19
C LEU A 36 15.35 7.58 -0.42
N GLY A 37 16.24 7.29 -1.40
CA GLY A 37 16.67 5.94 -1.70
C GLY A 37 15.72 5.12 -2.58
N TYR A 38 14.75 5.75 -3.23
CA TYR A 38 13.90 5.10 -4.24
C TYR A 38 14.46 5.35 -5.63
N HIS A 39 15.22 4.41 -6.16
CA HIS A 39 15.76 4.51 -7.51
C HIS A 39 14.90 3.75 -8.52
N PRO A 40 14.77 4.24 -9.78
CA PRO A 40 14.20 3.46 -10.86
C PRO A 40 14.91 2.12 -11.07
N SER A 41 16.20 2.05 -10.69
CA SER A 41 16.99 0.81 -10.64
C SER A 41 16.40 -0.26 -9.73
N ASP A 42 15.72 0.12 -8.64
CA ASP A 42 15.13 -0.84 -7.70
C ASP A 42 14.01 -1.65 -8.36
N LEU A 43 13.29 -1.03 -9.30
CA LEU A 43 12.32 -1.70 -10.16
C LEU A 43 12.97 -2.73 -11.10
N LEU A 44 14.16 -2.41 -11.61
CA LEU A 44 14.90 -3.26 -12.54
C LEU A 44 15.68 -4.36 -11.82
N GLN A 45 16.12 -4.10 -10.59
CA GLN A 45 16.93 -5.04 -9.80
C GLN A 45 16.09 -5.98 -8.95
N ALA A 46 14.87 -5.59 -8.57
CA ALA A 46 13.98 -6.45 -7.81
C ALA A 46 13.53 -7.65 -8.64
N ASN A 47 13.67 -8.86 -8.10
CA ASN A 47 13.24 -10.09 -8.76
C ASN A 47 11.72 -10.13 -8.97
N CYS A 48 10.95 -9.45 -8.09
CA CYS A 48 9.52 -9.18 -8.27
C CYS A 48 9.10 -7.95 -7.47
N VAL A 49 7.99 -7.34 -7.90
CA VAL A 49 7.43 -6.12 -7.30
C VAL A 49 6.02 -6.37 -6.82
N ILE A 50 5.72 -5.94 -5.60
CA ILE A 50 4.38 -5.91 -5.03
C ILE A 50 3.92 -4.46 -5.01
N TRP A 51 2.89 -4.16 -5.80
CA TRP A 51 2.31 -2.83 -5.88
C TRP A 51 1.17 -2.72 -4.88
N VAL A 52 1.20 -1.71 -4.02
CA VAL A 52 0.19 -1.43 -3.01
C VAL A 52 -0.27 0.02 -3.08
N GLU A 53 -1.42 0.34 -2.47
CA GLU A 53 -1.97 1.69 -2.53
C GLU A 53 -1.11 2.68 -1.74
N GLY A 54 -0.65 2.29 -0.55
CA GLY A 54 0.10 3.20 0.30
C GLY A 54 0.95 2.55 1.40
N PRO A 55 1.56 3.38 2.27
CA PRO A 55 2.50 2.93 3.29
C PRO A 55 1.92 1.97 4.35
N SER A 56 0.63 2.11 4.70
CA SER A 56 -0.04 1.19 5.62
C SER A 56 -0.09 -0.22 5.08
N ASP A 57 -0.37 -0.37 3.78
CA ASP A 57 -0.47 -1.65 3.11
C ASP A 57 0.88 -2.38 3.11
N ARG A 58 1.97 -1.63 2.85
CA ARG A 58 3.34 -2.18 2.94
C ARG A 58 3.62 -2.77 4.31
N ILE A 59 3.23 -2.07 5.38
CA ILE A 59 3.43 -2.54 6.75
C ILE A 59 2.66 -3.84 6.98
N TYR A 60 1.38 -3.91 6.60
CA TYR A 60 0.58 -5.11 6.76
C TYR A 60 1.10 -6.27 5.90
N ILE A 61 1.41 -6.03 4.63
CA ILE A 61 1.94 -7.07 3.74
C ILE A 61 3.23 -7.66 4.30
N ASN A 62 4.18 -6.83 4.74
CA ASN A 62 5.43 -7.29 5.34
C ASN A 62 5.20 -8.07 6.63
N HIS A 63 4.30 -7.58 7.50
CA HIS A 63 3.93 -8.26 8.73
C HIS A 63 3.37 -9.67 8.46
N TRP A 64 2.48 -9.80 7.48
CA TRP A 64 1.88 -11.09 7.11
C TRP A 64 2.86 -12.01 6.36
N LEU A 65 3.67 -11.47 5.45
CA LEU A 65 4.70 -12.24 4.74
C LEU A 65 5.73 -12.79 5.72
N ASN A 66 6.23 -11.96 6.62
CA ASN A 66 7.22 -12.35 7.62
C ASN A 66 6.71 -13.45 8.57
N SER A 67 5.41 -13.49 8.85
CA SER A 67 4.80 -14.55 9.67
C SER A 67 4.73 -15.90 8.99
N LEU A 68 4.68 -15.95 7.65
CA LEU A 68 4.50 -17.17 6.87
C LEU A 68 5.79 -17.65 6.21
N ALA A 69 6.68 -16.72 5.86
CA ALA A 69 7.90 -16.98 5.12
C ALA A 69 8.99 -15.94 5.46
N PRO A 70 9.52 -15.98 6.70
CA PRO A 70 10.49 -14.99 7.21
C PRO A 70 11.82 -14.98 6.44
N GLU A 71 12.11 -16.01 5.66
CA GLU A 71 13.28 -16.09 4.79
C GLU A 71 13.25 -15.12 3.61
N TYR A 72 12.07 -14.63 3.21
CA TYR A 72 11.95 -13.66 2.12
C TYR A 72 11.92 -12.23 2.66
N LEU A 73 12.94 -11.46 2.31
CA LEU A 73 13.16 -10.10 2.80
C LEU A 73 12.87 -9.07 1.70
N GLU A 74 12.17 -8.01 2.08
CA GLU A 74 12.00 -6.83 1.23
C GLU A 74 13.37 -6.17 0.96
N GLY A 75 13.60 -5.71 -0.27
CA GLY A 75 14.87 -5.16 -0.73
C GLY A 75 15.87 -6.21 -1.22
N ILE A 76 15.63 -7.51 -0.96
CA ILE A 76 16.48 -8.63 -1.41
C ILE A 76 15.69 -9.51 -2.38
N HIS A 77 14.55 -10.03 -1.96
CA HIS A 77 13.78 -11.01 -2.71
C HIS A 77 12.60 -10.39 -3.45
N TYR A 78 12.07 -9.28 -2.92
CA TYR A 78 10.97 -8.51 -3.52
C TYR A 78 11.11 -7.03 -3.12
N ALA A 79 10.44 -6.17 -3.87
CA ALA A 79 10.23 -4.76 -3.51
C ALA A 79 8.74 -4.47 -3.38
N ILE A 80 8.37 -3.58 -2.44
CA ILE A 80 7.01 -3.05 -2.36
C ILE A 80 7.01 -1.61 -2.83
N MET A 81 6.15 -1.31 -3.80
CA MET A 81 6.03 0.01 -4.40
C MET A 81 4.60 0.56 -4.29
N PHE A 82 4.49 1.87 -4.23
CA PHE A 82 3.21 2.56 -4.09
C PHE A 82 2.69 3.04 -5.43
N TYR A 83 1.40 2.79 -5.69
CA TYR A 83 0.72 3.34 -6.87
C TYR A 83 -0.32 4.41 -6.52
N GLY A 84 -0.88 4.41 -5.29
CA GLY A 84 -1.98 5.28 -4.88
C GLY A 84 -1.66 6.77 -4.96
N GLY A 85 -0.47 7.19 -4.51
CA GLY A 85 -0.04 8.59 -4.58
C GLY A 85 0.04 9.13 -6.01
N ARG A 86 0.42 8.32 -6.98
CA ARG A 86 0.46 8.70 -8.41
C ARG A 86 -0.93 8.83 -9.00
N ILE A 87 -1.83 7.89 -8.69
CA ILE A 87 -3.22 7.93 -9.18
C ILE A 87 -4.01 9.02 -8.45
N ALA A 88 -3.77 9.25 -7.16
CA ALA A 88 -4.48 10.26 -6.37
C ALA A 88 -4.05 11.71 -6.67
N SER A 89 -2.76 11.95 -6.96
CA SER A 89 -2.25 13.30 -7.24
C SER A 89 -2.78 13.90 -8.54
N HIS A 90 -3.30 13.09 -9.44
CA HIS A 90 -3.87 13.52 -10.72
C HIS A 90 -5.40 13.64 -10.74
N LEU A 91 -6.07 13.48 -9.59
CA LEU A 91 -7.53 13.67 -9.47
C LEU A 91 -7.99 15.13 -9.75
N SER A 92 -7.05 16.07 -9.90
CA SER A 92 -7.36 17.50 -10.05
C SER A 92 -7.27 18.05 -11.48
N GLY A 93 -7.28 17.22 -12.54
CA GLY A 93 -7.42 17.79 -13.89
C GLY A 93 -6.72 17.12 -15.06
N LEU A 94 -5.91 16.08 -14.86
CA LEU A 94 -5.38 15.29 -15.95
C LEU A 94 -6.24 14.05 -16.21
N ASP A 95 -6.25 13.60 -17.45
CA ASP A 95 -6.99 12.43 -17.88
C ASP A 95 -6.50 11.20 -17.08
N MET A 96 -7.39 10.63 -16.28
CA MET A 96 -7.12 9.46 -15.43
C MET A 96 -6.59 8.28 -16.27
N ASP A 97 -6.95 8.21 -17.55
CA ASP A 97 -6.49 7.19 -18.47
C ASP A 97 -4.99 7.31 -18.75
N VAL A 98 -4.44 8.52 -18.87
CA VAL A 98 -3.00 8.76 -19.08
C VAL A 98 -2.19 8.26 -17.90
N VAL A 99 -2.62 8.55 -16.68
CA VAL A 99 -1.93 8.11 -15.45
C VAL A 99 -1.92 6.60 -15.31
N ILE A 100 -3.01 5.95 -15.70
CA ILE A 100 -3.09 4.49 -15.70
C ILE A 100 -2.17 3.91 -16.75
N ASP A 101 -2.11 4.51 -17.94
CA ASP A 101 -1.23 4.06 -19.02
C ASP A 101 0.25 4.18 -18.61
N ASP A 102 0.64 5.27 -17.96
CA ASP A 102 1.98 5.45 -17.41
C ASP A 102 2.31 4.39 -16.34
N PHE A 103 1.36 4.08 -15.46
CA PHE A 103 1.54 3.02 -14.48
C PHE A 103 1.66 1.63 -15.13
N ILE A 104 0.88 1.35 -16.16
CA ILE A 104 0.97 0.13 -16.96
C ILE A 104 2.32 0.04 -17.66
N LEU A 105 2.86 1.15 -18.17
CA LEU A 105 4.19 1.21 -18.77
C LEU A 105 5.29 0.90 -17.75
N LEU A 106 5.20 1.42 -16.54
CA LEU A 106 6.13 1.09 -15.45
C LEU A 106 6.12 -0.40 -15.10
N ARG A 107 4.94 -1.04 -15.10
CA ARG A 107 4.82 -2.48 -14.92
C ARG A 107 5.59 -3.27 -16.00
N ARG A 108 5.68 -2.76 -17.22
CA ARG A 108 6.40 -3.44 -18.32
C ARG A 108 7.91 -3.52 -18.08
N LEU A 109 8.46 -2.65 -17.23
CA LEU A 109 9.88 -2.72 -16.83
C LEU A 109 10.14 -3.94 -15.93
N ASN A 110 9.19 -4.29 -15.06
CA ASN A 110 9.26 -5.54 -14.29
C ASN A 110 7.92 -6.30 -14.42
N ARG A 111 7.90 -7.30 -15.31
CA ARG A 111 6.70 -8.10 -15.59
C ARG A 111 6.27 -8.99 -14.42
N ARG A 112 7.17 -9.28 -13.49
CA ARG A 112 6.86 -10.05 -12.28
C ARG A 112 6.28 -9.12 -11.21
N GLY A 113 5.04 -8.68 -11.44
CA GLY A 113 4.33 -7.75 -10.57
C GLY A 113 3.09 -8.37 -9.94
N ARG A 114 2.87 -8.13 -8.65
CA ARG A 114 1.59 -8.33 -7.98
C ARG A 114 0.99 -6.98 -7.64
N LEU A 115 -0.31 -6.87 -7.78
CA LEU A 115 -1.04 -5.65 -7.45
C LEU A 115 -2.06 -5.96 -6.35
N VAL A 116 -2.03 -5.21 -5.26
CA VAL A 116 -3.02 -5.25 -4.19
C VAL A 116 -3.94 -4.04 -4.37
N ILE A 117 -5.24 -4.28 -4.49
CA ILE A 117 -6.25 -3.26 -4.75
C ILE A 117 -7.32 -3.31 -3.66
N ASP A 118 -7.54 -2.20 -2.98
CA ASP A 118 -8.70 -2.04 -2.13
C ASP A 118 -9.98 -2.03 -2.97
N SER A 119 -10.95 -2.85 -2.61
CA SER A 119 -12.18 -2.98 -3.40
C SER A 119 -13.11 -1.77 -3.30
N ASP A 120 -13.01 -1.00 -2.23
CA ASP A 120 -13.92 0.09 -1.83
C ASP A 120 -15.40 -0.30 -1.76
N ARG A 121 -15.68 -1.60 -1.75
CA ARG A 121 -17.07 -2.09 -1.68
C ARG A 121 -17.68 -1.73 -0.34
N ASN A 122 -18.92 -1.30 -0.39
CA ASN A 122 -19.73 -1.00 0.79
C ASN A 122 -20.79 -2.07 1.09
N LYS A 123 -20.84 -3.14 0.27
CA LYS A 123 -21.74 -4.29 0.44
C LYS A 123 -21.24 -5.51 -0.33
N LYS A 124 -21.72 -6.69 0.06
CA LYS A 124 -21.47 -7.94 -0.66
C LYS A 124 -21.98 -7.84 -2.11
N GLY A 125 -21.17 -8.29 -3.07
CA GLY A 125 -21.50 -8.22 -4.50
C GLY A 125 -21.33 -6.83 -5.13
N GLY A 126 -20.89 -5.81 -4.38
CA GLY A 126 -20.56 -4.50 -4.93
C GLY A 126 -19.48 -4.61 -6.01
N ARG A 127 -19.56 -3.75 -7.02
CA ARG A 127 -18.55 -3.69 -8.09
C ARG A 127 -17.41 -2.77 -7.70
N ILE A 128 -16.20 -3.08 -8.13
CA ILE A 128 -15.06 -2.14 -8.10
C ILE A 128 -15.25 -1.09 -9.20
N ASN A 129 -14.66 0.08 -9.05
CA ASN A 129 -14.75 1.12 -10.08
C ASN A 129 -14.02 0.70 -11.37
N LYS A 130 -14.27 1.41 -12.48
CA LYS A 130 -13.72 1.09 -13.81
C LYS A 130 -12.19 1.10 -13.83
N THR A 131 -11.57 2.07 -13.17
CA THR A 131 -10.12 2.21 -13.04
C THR A 131 -9.50 0.98 -12.37
N LYS A 132 -10.03 0.58 -11.20
CA LYS A 132 -9.56 -0.60 -10.47
C LYS A 132 -9.80 -1.89 -11.27
N ALA A 133 -10.90 -1.96 -12.02
CA ALA A 133 -11.16 -3.09 -12.91
C ALA A 133 -10.11 -3.18 -14.04
N ARG A 134 -9.79 -2.06 -14.70
CA ARG A 134 -8.76 -2.00 -15.73
C ARG A 134 -7.39 -2.42 -15.20
N LEU A 135 -6.98 -1.89 -14.05
CA LEU A 135 -5.71 -2.27 -13.40
C LEU A 135 -5.68 -3.76 -13.06
N ARG A 136 -6.76 -4.29 -12.46
CA ARG A 136 -6.89 -5.72 -12.18
C ARG A 136 -6.68 -6.57 -13.44
N ASP A 137 -7.39 -6.24 -14.51
CA ASP A 137 -7.38 -7.01 -15.75
C ASP A 137 -6.00 -6.95 -16.41
N GLU A 138 -5.36 -5.80 -16.41
CA GLU A 138 -4.01 -5.62 -16.92
C GLU A 138 -2.97 -6.45 -16.13
N PHE A 139 -3.05 -6.47 -14.80
CA PHE A 139 -2.12 -7.28 -13.99
C PHE A 139 -2.38 -8.78 -14.08
N ASN A 140 -3.56 -9.19 -14.49
CA ASN A 140 -3.88 -10.60 -14.72
C ASN A 140 -3.49 -11.08 -16.13
N THR A 141 -3.05 -10.18 -17.01
CA THR A 141 -2.50 -10.55 -18.32
C THR A 141 -1.00 -10.84 -18.21
N GLY A 142 -0.57 -12.09 -18.23
CA GLY A 142 0.84 -12.50 -18.16
C GLY A 142 1.25 -13.04 -16.79
N PRO A 143 2.55 -12.98 -16.41
CA PRO A 143 3.05 -13.61 -15.18
C PRO A 143 2.67 -12.88 -13.90
N GLY A 144 2.04 -11.70 -13.98
CA GLY A 144 1.53 -10.94 -12.84
C GLY A 144 0.21 -11.49 -12.31
N HIS A 145 -0.21 -10.97 -11.17
CA HIS A 145 -1.51 -11.29 -10.58
C HIS A 145 -2.00 -10.14 -9.71
N SER A 146 -3.31 -9.88 -9.73
CA SER A 146 -3.95 -8.89 -8.86
C SER A 146 -4.69 -9.56 -7.70
N TRP A 147 -4.59 -8.94 -6.52
CA TRP A 147 -5.41 -9.24 -5.37
C TRP A 147 -6.34 -8.05 -5.10
N VAL A 148 -7.61 -8.19 -5.47
CA VAL A 148 -8.66 -7.26 -5.06
C VAL A 148 -9.19 -7.71 -3.71
N THR A 149 -9.18 -6.82 -2.70
CA THR A 149 -9.62 -7.17 -1.35
C THR A 149 -11.05 -7.70 -1.35
N LYS A 150 -11.27 -8.77 -0.58
CA LYS A 150 -12.61 -9.37 -0.39
C LYS A 150 -13.47 -8.49 0.51
N GLY A 151 -12.84 -7.82 1.47
CA GLY A 151 -13.42 -6.72 2.25
C GLY A 151 -13.35 -5.40 1.50
N ARG A 152 -13.72 -4.30 2.16
CA ARG A 152 -13.67 -2.94 1.64
C ARG A 152 -12.23 -2.50 1.36
N GLU A 153 -11.39 -2.58 2.36
CA GLU A 153 -10.00 -2.13 2.40
C GLU A 153 -9.12 -3.23 3.02
N ILE A 154 -7.81 -3.10 2.92
CA ILE A 154 -6.88 -4.06 3.51
C ILE A 154 -7.05 -4.18 5.03
N GLU A 155 -7.45 -3.12 5.71
CA GLU A 155 -7.71 -3.10 7.15
C GLU A 155 -8.87 -4.03 7.58
N ASN A 156 -9.76 -4.44 6.67
CA ASN A 156 -10.82 -5.40 6.96
C ASN A 156 -10.31 -6.84 7.15
N TYR A 157 -9.03 -7.10 6.89
CA TYR A 157 -8.36 -8.36 7.17
C TYR A 157 -7.78 -8.45 8.59
N LEU A 158 -7.93 -7.41 9.39
CA LEU A 158 -7.43 -7.36 10.75
C LEU A 158 -8.49 -7.89 11.74
N PRO A 159 -8.10 -8.61 12.79
CA PRO A 159 -9.00 -8.97 13.87
C PRO A 159 -9.57 -7.73 14.56
N ARG A 160 -10.87 -7.78 14.88
CA ARG A 160 -11.54 -6.66 15.53
C ARG A 160 -10.86 -6.22 16.83
N SER A 161 -10.39 -7.17 17.64
CA SER A 161 -9.70 -6.89 18.92
C SER A 161 -8.44 -6.07 18.70
N GLN A 162 -7.61 -6.45 17.73
CA GLN A 162 -6.38 -5.74 17.39
C GLN A 162 -6.65 -4.32 16.91
N VAL A 163 -7.64 -4.14 16.01
CA VAL A 163 -8.04 -2.82 15.53
C VAL A 163 -8.55 -1.94 16.69
N GLN A 164 -9.38 -2.49 17.57
CA GLN A 164 -9.91 -1.72 18.70
C GLN A 164 -8.82 -1.29 19.68
N GLU A 165 -7.86 -2.16 19.95
CA GLU A 165 -6.73 -1.85 20.83
C GLU A 165 -5.81 -0.80 20.19
N ALA A 166 -5.45 -0.98 18.92
CA ALA A 166 -4.67 -0.01 18.17
C ALA A 166 -5.32 1.37 18.13
N LEU A 167 -6.65 1.43 17.91
CA LEU A 167 -7.39 2.69 17.92
C LEU A 167 -7.36 3.38 19.28
N ARG A 168 -7.49 2.64 20.39
CA ARG A 168 -7.39 3.21 21.75
C ARG A 168 -6.00 3.77 22.03
N SER A 169 -4.95 3.09 21.57
CA SER A 169 -3.57 3.52 21.76
C SER A 169 -3.19 4.70 20.88
N VAL A 170 -3.51 4.61 19.59
CA VAL A 170 -3.07 5.60 18.57
C VAL A 170 -3.92 6.86 18.58
N TYR A 171 -5.20 6.73 18.99
CA TYR A 171 -6.15 7.84 18.98
C TYR A 171 -7.07 7.82 20.23
N PRO A 172 -6.50 8.00 21.43
CA PRO A 172 -7.20 7.84 22.70
C PRO A 172 -8.36 8.84 22.90
N SER A 173 -8.34 10.00 22.23
CA SER A 173 -9.38 11.02 22.28
C SER A 173 -10.61 10.70 21.42
N ALA A 174 -10.64 9.55 20.71
CA ALA A 174 -11.72 9.18 19.83
C ALA A 174 -12.35 7.85 20.23
N THR A 175 -13.62 7.68 19.90
CA THR A 175 -14.36 6.43 20.10
C THR A 175 -14.49 5.70 18.78
N ALA A 176 -14.10 4.41 18.75
CA ALA A 176 -14.31 3.58 17.58
C ALA A 176 -15.80 3.48 17.24
N THR A 177 -16.14 3.54 15.95
CA THR A 177 -17.53 3.31 15.53
C THR A 177 -17.91 1.84 15.75
N SER A 178 -19.13 1.60 16.19
CA SER A 178 -19.59 0.27 16.62
C SER A 178 -19.67 -0.78 15.51
N LYS A 179 -19.72 -0.36 14.25
CA LYS A 179 -19.87 -1.26 13.10
C LYS A 179 -18.51 -1.80 12.67
N PHE A 180 -18.36 -3.11 12.75
CA PHE A 180 -17.18 -3.82 12.30
C PHE A 180 -17.62 -4.97 11.39
N SER A 181 -17.50 -4.76 10.10
CA SER A 181 -17.82 -5.77 9.09
C SER A 181 -16.83 -5.70 7.93
N ALA A 182 -16.89 -6.69 7.05
CA ALA A 182 -16.02 -6.74 5.87
C ALA A 182 -16.17 -5.54 4.91
N TYR A 183 -17.27 -4.78 5.00
CA TYR A 183 -17.57 -3.66 4.08
C TYR A 183 -17.65 -2.31 4.77
N GLU A 184 -17.30 -2.23 6.05
CA GLU A 184 -17.24 -0.99 6.79
C GLU A 184 -15.81 -0.44 6.82
N ASN A 185 -15.68 0.88 6.95
CA ASN A 185 -14.39 1.48 7.26
C ASN A 185 -14.08 1.26 8.74
N VAL A 186 -13.26 0.24 9.03
CA VAL A 186 -12.94 -0.21 10.39
C VAL A 186 -12.08 0.79 11.17
N LEU A 187 -11.42 1.73 10.48
CA LEU A 187 -10.63 2.80 11.09
C LEU A 187 -11.42 4.11 11.28
N ARG A 188 -12.72 4.12 10.99
CA ARG A 188 -13.56 5.29 11.25
C ARG A 188 -13.81 5.44 12.75
N VAL A 189 -13.58 6.64 13.26
CA VAL A 189 -13.73 7.00 14.66
C VAL A 189 -14.58 8.25 14.83
N LYS A 190 -15.15 8.45 16.00
CA LYS A 190 -15.83 9.71 16.40
C LYS A 190 -14.92 10.47 17.37
N THR A 191 -14.65 11.72 17.07
CA THR A 191 -13.96 12.63 18.00
C THR A 191 -14.86 13.01 19.17
N GLN A 192 -14.29 13.59 20.24
CA GLN A 192 -15.06 14.09 21.39
C GLN A 192 -16.15 15.10 20.99
N GLY A 193 -15.94 15.87 19.92
CA GLY A 193 -16.97 16.77 19.34
C GLY A 193 -18.01 16.07 18.46
N GLY A 194 -18.06 14.72 18.44
CA GLY A 194 -19.04 13.94 17.66
C GLY A 194 -18.76 13.86 16.16
N LYS A 195 -17.73 14.55 15.64
CA LYS A 195 -17.35 14.52 14.22
C LYS A 195 -16.74 13.16 13.87
N SER A 196 -17.19 12.59 12.75
CA SER A 196 -16.61 11.35 12.22
C SER A 196 -15.33 11.66 11.44
N THR A 197 -14.25 10.94 11.72
CA THR A 197 -12.96 11.04 11.03
C THR A 197 -12.34 9.65 10.86
N GLN A 198 -11.25 9.57 10.13
CA GLN A 198 -10.47 8.34 9.99
C GLN A 198 -9.22 8.40 10.87
N ALA A 199 -8.94 7.32 11.57
CA ALA A 199 -7.70 7.19 12.33
C ALA A 199 -6.48 7.15 11.38
N PRO A 200 -5.30 7.61 11.83
CA PRO A 200 -4.10 7.62 11.02
C PRO A 200 -3.66 6.19 10.63
N LYS A 201 -3.91 5.78 9.38
CA LYS A 201 -3.67 4.41 8.88
C LYS A 201 -2.26 3.90 9.20
N VAL A 202 -1.23 4.69 8.91
CA VAL A 202 0.18 4.30 9.14
C VAL A 202 0.50 4.10 10.61
N LYS A 203 -0.06 4.92 11.52
CA LYS A 203 0.16 4.74 12.96
C LYS A 203 -0.53 3.47 13.46
N VAL A 204 -1.74 3.20 12.99
CA VAL A 204 -2.49 1.98 13.33
C VAL A 204 -1.76 0.74 12.81
N SER A 205 -1.29 0.75 11.56
CA SER A 205 -0.58 -0.39 10.98
C SER A 205 0.75 -0.68 11.70
N ARG A 206 1.50 0.34 12.08
CA ARG A 206 2.72 0.18 12.90
C ARG A 206 2.41 -0.43 14.25
N TYR A 207 1.44 0.14 14.97
CA TYR A 207 1.04 -0.39 16.27
C TYR A 207 0.67 -1.87 16.20
N ILE A 208 -0.13 -2.26 15.18
CA ILE A 208 -0.53 -3.65 15.00
C ILE A 208 0.67 -4.54 14.69
N ALA A 209 1.55 -4.15 13.78
CA ALA A 209 2.71 -4.94 13.41
C ALA A 209 3.72 -5.12 14.55
N GLU A 210 3.83 -4.13 15.44
CA GLU A 210 4.75 -4.15 16.58
C GLU A 210 4.21 -4.90 17.81
N ASN A 211 2.89 -4.91 18.01
CA ASN A 211 2.29 -5.40 19.26
C ASN A 211 1.52 -6.71 19.13
N PHE A 212 1.25 -7.19 17.91
CA PHE A 212 0.50 -8.44 17.70
C PHE A 212 1.20 -9.37 16.74
N SER A 213 1.04 -10.67 16.97
CA SER A 213 1.35 -11.67 15.96
C SER A 213 0.36 -11.58 14.80
N ALA A 214 0.81 -11.89 13.60
CA ALA A 214 -0.03 -11.86 12.41
C ALA A 214 -1.13 -12.93 12.49
N ASP A 215 -2.37 -12.51 12.31
CA ASP A 215 -3.53 -13.39 12.20
C ASP A 215 -3.99 -13.46 10.75
N LEU A 216 -3.79 -14.61 10.12
CA LEU A 216 -4.16 -14.83 8.71
C LEU A 216 -5.55 -15.51 8.56
N SER A 217 -6.36 -15.55 9.60
CA SER A 217 -7.65 -16.24 9.59
C SER A 217 -8.78 -15.46 8.90
N GLN A 218 -8.62 -14.14 8.74
CA GLN A 218 -9.68 -13.27 8.26
C GLN A 218 -9.89 -13.37 6.74
N LEU A 219 -11.13 -13.46 6.31
CA LEU A 219 -11.54 -13.51 4.90
C LEU A 219 -10.75 -14.58 4.11
N ASP A 220 -10.04 -14.14 3.08
CA ASP A 220 -9.16 -14.99 2.25
C ASP A 220 -7.67 -14.65 2.43
N LEU A 221 -7.29 -13.98 3.53
CA LEU A 221 -5.94 -13.48 3.76
C LEU A 221 -4.88 -14.57 3.61
N ARG A 222 -5.04 -15.70 4.31
CA ARG A 222 -4.10 -16.83 4.25
C ARG A 222 -3.85 -17.31 2.82
N VAL A 223 -4.90 -17.36 2.01
CA VAL A 223 -4.79 -17.78 0.60
C VAL A 223 -4.01 -16.76 -0.20
N GLN A 224 -4.27 -15.47 0.02
CA GLN A 224 -3.60 -14.39 -0.72
C GLN A 224 -2.12 -14.27 -0.33
N ILE A 225 -1.80 -14.36 0.95
CA ILE A 225 -0.40 -14.30 1.41
C ILE A 225 0.36 -15.55 0.95
N LYS A 226 -0.24 -16.74 1.01
CA LYS A 226 0.39 -17.93 0.44
C LYS A 226 0.71 -17.79 -1.05
N ARG A 227 -0.26 -17.30 -1.85
CA ARG A 227 -0.03 -17.00 -3.28
C ARG A 227 1.08 -15.97 -3.49
N MET A 228 1.22 -15.01 -2.58
CA MET A 228 2.28 -14.01 -2.64
C MET A 228 3.64 -14.63 -2.33
N VAL A 229 3.73 -15.50 -1.32
CA VAL A 229 4.94 -16.27 -1.01
C VAL A 229 5.33 -17.17 -2.19
N ASP A 230 4.39 -17.91 -2.77
CA ASP A 230 4.64 -18.77 -3.94
C ASP A 230 5.16 -17.94 -5.13
N PHE A 231 4.63 -16.74 -5.33
CA PHE A 231 5.08 -15.82 -6.38
C PHE A 231 6.49 -15.29 -6.11
N ILE A 232 6.82 -14.91 -4.87
CA ILE A 232 8.17 -14.48 -4.49
C ILE A 232 9.14 -15.64 -4.70
N LYS A 233 8.81 -16.84 -4.23
CA LYS A 233 9.61 -18.04 -4.44
C LYS A 233 9.88 -18.33 -5.92
N TYR A 234 8.85 -18.30 -6.75
CA TYR A 234 8.98 -18.47 -8.20
C TYR A 234 9.90 -17.42 -8.84
N SER A 235 9.88 -16.19 -8.32
CA SER A 235 10.69 -15.08 -8.83
C SER A 235 12.15 -15.13 -8.35
N ASN A 236 12.44 -15.95 -7.34
CA ASN A 236 13.76 -16.14 -6.73
C ASN A 236 14.15 -17.63 -6.78
N PRO A 237 14.34 -18.21 -7.97
CA PRO A 237 14.76 -19.60 -8.06
C PRO A 237 16.10 -19.77 -7.36
N GLU A 238 16.22 -20.81 -6.53
CA GLU A 238 17.51 -21.20 -5.97
C GLU A 238 18.48 -21.42 -7.14
N LYS A 239 19.60 -20.71 -7.12
CA LYS A 239 20.68 -21.00 -8.07
C LYS A 239 21.16 -22.41 -7.71
N SER A 240 20.87 -23.39 -8.58
CA SER A 240 21.49 -24.70 -8.50
C SER A 240 23.01 -24.48 -8.41
N ARG A 241 23.58 -24.79 -7.27
CA ARG A 241 25.04 -24.81 -7.07
C ARG A 241 25.61 -26.03 -7.77
#